data_6d204d961888145257d85702f46d907b
#
_entry.id   6d204d961888145257d85702f46d907b
#
_cell.length_a   1.000
_cell.length_b   1.000
_cell.length_c   1.000
_cell.angle_alpha   90.00
_cell.angle_beta   90.00
_cell.angle_gamma   90.00
#
_symmetry.space_group_name_H-M   'P 1'
#
loop_
_entity.id
_entity.type
_entity.pdbx_description
1 polymer ?
#
loop_
_entity_poly.entity_id
_entity_poly.type
_entity_poly.pdbx_seq_one_letter_code
_entity_poly.pdbx_strand_id
1 'polypeptide(L)'
;MTLGPVFDPRRNALNAWRLLLAAEVMLWHCWPITNRLPPAATLQLLFSVGVDGFFAISGFLITRSWLDDPRLRDFLAARALRILPGYYVCLIVTAFAVAPLSVAIQGGSVGALLSSGAPLEYLAKNSAVAYVHLNIGATPGGVPHPGVWNGSLWSLVWEVACYLAVAAIGVAGLADRRWMSVAVLALAVVGAALVPPLTYPGQWTVAQLAVRSAIMFAAGAVVYQWKDVIPARWSLVAVCVVVVAAASRLPDYRVVAALPLAYAIIVSGALLRNRRLRLATDLSYGVYIYAFPVQQLLAVCGLARLPVAVFFLTALAATLPLAAASWWLIEKPSMALKRRLRRKWSAATTAERGHPATTAAR
;
A
#
# COMPACT_ATOMS: atom_id res chain seq x y z
N MET A 1 12.85 -23.08 -15.47
CA MET A 1 13.01 -21.66 -15.85
C MET A 1 13.13 -20.83 -14.57
N THR A 2 14.00 -19.82 -14.56
CA THR A 2 14.12 -18.87 -13.45
C THR A 2 13.16 -17.70 -13.61
N LEU A 3 12.93 -16.93 -12.52
CA LEU A 3 11.97 -15.84 -12.48
C LEU A 3 12.37 -14.67 -13.41
N GLY A 4 13.67 -14.37 -13.55
CA GLY A 4 14.17 -13.24 -14.35
C GLY A 4 13.63 -13.25 -15.78
N PRO A 5 13.87 -14.31 -16.58
CA PRO A 5 13.34 -14.41 -17.94
C PRO A 5 11.81 -14.56 -18.03
N VAL A 6 11.16 -15.05 -16.96
CA VAL A 6 9.68 -15.25 -16.94
C VAL A 6 8.93 -13.96 -16.65
N PHE A 7 9.54 -13.06 -15.86
CA PHE A 7 8.90 -11.81 -15.45
C PHE A 7 8.97 -10.74 -16.52
N ASP A 8 7.87 -10.49 -17.21
CA ASP A 8 7.71 -9.34 -18.10
C ASP A 8 7.05 -8.17 -17.34
N PRO A 9 7.73 -7.02 -17.18
CA PRO A 9 7.18 -5.86 -16.49
C PRO A 9 5.89 -5.29 -17.08
N ARG A 10 5.64 -5.52 -18.37
CA ARG A 10 4.47 -5.04 -19.10
C ARG A 10 3.37 -6.08 -19.21
N ARG A 11 3.69 -7.35 -18.97
CA ARG A 11 2.79 -8.50 -19.23
C ARG A 11 2.78 -9.46 -18.05
N ASN A 12 2.34 -9.00 -16.89
CA ASN A 12 2.20 -9.79 -15.67
C ASN A 12 0.84 -9.54 -15.01
N ALA A 13 0.49 -10.33 -14.01
CA ALA A 13 -0.77 -10.23 -13.28
C ALA A 13 -0.62 -9.53 -11.91
N LEU A 14 0.47 -8.77 -11.65
CA LEU A 14 0.65 -8.11 -10.36
C LEU A 14 -0.41 -7.05 -10.06
N ASN A 15 -0.97 -6.37 -11.08
CA ASN A 15 -2.09 -5.44 -10.86
C ASN A 15 -3.35 -6.19 -10.41
N ALA A 16 -3.60 -7.39 -10.91
CA ALA A 16 -4.71 -8.22 -10.43
C ALA A 16 -4.46 -8.68 -8.98
N TRP A 17 -3.24 -9.09 -8.65
CA TRP A 17 -2.86 -9.39 -7.27
C TRP A 17 -3.07 -8.19 -6.33
N ARG A 18 -2.62 -7.00 -6.74
CA ARG A 18 -2.81 -5.78 -5.94
C ARG A 18 -4.29 -5.48 -5.71
N LEU A 19 -5.13 -5.66 -6.74
CA LEU A 19 -6.57 -5.47 -6.59
C LEU A 19 -7.19 -6.51 -5.64
N LEU A 20 -6.77 -7.77 -5.74
CA LEU A 20 -7.20 -8.84 -4.84
C LEU A 20 -6.79 -8.55 -3.39
N LEU A 21 -5.55 -8.11 -3.17
CA LEU A 21 -5.06 -7.73 -1.84
C LEU A 21 -5.81 -6.51 -1.28
N ALA A 22 -6.16 -5.52 -2.12
CA ALA A 22 -6.99 -4.39 -1.68
C ALA A 22 -8.41 -4.84 -1.29
N ALA A 23 -8.99 -5.75 -2.04
CA ALA A 23 -10.29 -6.34 -1.71
C ALA A 23 -10.21 -7.19 -0.43
N GLU A 24 -9.12 -7.89 -0.20
CA GLU A 24 -8.89 -8.64 1.05
C GLU A 24 -8.76 -7.70 2.25
N VAL A 25 -7.99 -6.60 2.15
CA VAL A 25 -7.91 -5.57 3.21
C VAL A 25 -9.30 -4.99 3.50
N MET A 26 -10.10 -4.74 2.47
CA MET A 26 -11.48 -4.29 2.63
C MET A 26 -12.34 -5.35 3.33
N LEU A 27 -12.21 -6.62 2.96
CA LEU A 27 -12.92 -7.73 3.61
C LEU A 27 -12.53 -7.81 5.09
N TRP A 28 -11.23 -7.71 5.41
CA TRP A 28 -10.75 -7.64 6.78
C TRP A 28 -11.46 -6.53 7.58
N HIS A 29 -11.55 -5.32 7.03
CA HIS A 29 -12.15 -4.18 7.72
C HIS A 29 -13.66 -4.34 7.94
N CYS A 30 -14.35 -5.20 7.21
CA CYS A 30 -15.78 -5.49 7.48
C CYS A 30 -16.02 -6.03 8.89
N TRP A 31 -15.06 -6.77 9.46
CA TRP A 31 -15.19 -7.34 10.79
C TRP A 31 -15.17 -6.27 11.90
N PRO A 32 -14.12 -5.47 12.07
CA PRO A 32 -14.09 -4.42 13.07
C PRO A 32 -15.17 -3.35 12.85
N ILE A 33 -15.44 -2.94 11.61
CA ILE A 33 -16.45 -1.91 11.31
C ILE A 33 -17.87 -2.37 11.68
N THR A 34 -18.15 -3.67 11.61
CA THR A 34 -19.44 -4.24 12.05
C THR A 34 -19.41 -4.74 13.50
N ASN A 35 -18.33 -4.46 14.25
CA ASN A 35 -18.09 -4.93 15.62
C ASN A 35 -18.20 -6.46 15.77
N ARG A 36 -17.61 -7.18 14.81
CA ARG A 36 -17.54 -8.64 14.79
C ARG A 36 -16.10 -9.11 14.75
N LEU A 37 -15.87 -10.37 15.06
CA LEU A 37 -14.56 -11.02 14.89
C LEU A 37 -14.65 -12.10 13.82
N PRO A 38 -13.62 -12.25 12.98
CA PRO A 38 -13.55 -13.37 12.04
C PRO A 38 -13.33 -14.69 12.80
N PRO A 39 -13.56 -15.84 12.15
CA PRO A 39 -13.24 -17.14 12.74
C PRO A 39 -11.76 -17.20 13.12
N ALA A 40 -11.46 -17.70 14.32
CA ALA A 40 -10.10 -17.75 14.87
C ALA A 40 -9.09 -18.44 13.93
N ALA A 41 -9.54 -19.46 13.18
CA ALA A 41 -8.70 -20.19 12.21
C ALA A 41 -8.18 -19.32 11.05
N THR A 42 -8.89 -18.24 10.68
CA THR A 42 -8.57 -17.35 9.55
C THR A 42 -8.14 -15.95 10.00
N LEU A 43 -8.25 -15.64 11.28
CA LEU A 43 -8.01 -14.33 11.85
C LEU A 43 -6.66 -13.74 11.42
N GLN A 44 -5.57 -14.50 11.63
CA GLN A 44 -4.22 -14.03 11.34
C GLN A 44 -3.98 -13.78 9.85
N LEU A 45 -4.53 -14.63 8.97
CA LEU A 45 -4.40 -14.45 7.52
C LEU A 45 -5.19 -13.23 7.05
N LEU A 46 -6.46 -13.11 7.44
CA LEU A 46 -7.31 -11.97 7.09
C LEU A 46 -6.79 -10.64 7.66
N PHE A 47 -6.18 -10.67 8.84
CA PHE A 47 -5.57 -9.48 9.43
C PHE A 47 -4.31 -9.01 8.71
N SER A 48 -3.62 -9.92 8.02
CA SER A 48 -2.23 -9.66 7.66
C SER A 48 -1.93 -9.70 6.17
N VAL A 49 -2.44 -10.70 5.45
CA VAL A 49 -1.95 -11.06 4.11
C VAL A 49 -2.12 -9.94 3.08
N GLY A 50 -3.20 -9.15 3.17
CA GLY A 50 -3.43 -8.06 2.23
C GLY A 50 -2.33 -7.01 2.26
N VAL A 51 -2.08 -6.43 3.44
CA VAL A 51 -1.05 -5.41 3.60
C VAL A 51 0.35 -5.99 3.40
N ASP A 52 0.62 -7.18 3.94
CA ASP A 52 1.90 -7.86 3.80
C ASP A 52 2.22 -8.18 2.33
N GLY A 53 1.22 -8.61 1.56
CA GLY A 53 1.36 -8.82 0.13
C GLY A 53 1.65 -7.54 -0.66
N PHE A 54 1.03 -6.41 -0.26
CA PHE A 54 1.36 -5.10 -0.85
C PHE A 54 2.82 -4.74 -0.61
N PHE A 55 3.32 -4.89 0.62
CA PHE A 55 4.74 -4.62 0.92
C PHE A 55 5.68 -5.55 0.15
N ALA A 56 5.33 -6.82 -0.02
CA ALA A 56 6.13 -7.76 -0.82
C ALA A 56 6.18 -7.34 -2.31
N ILE A 57 5.04 -7.00 -2.93
CA ILE A 57 5.00 -6.49 -4.30
C ILE A 57 5.78 -5.17 -4.41
N SER A 58 5.60 -4.26 -3.45
CA SER A 58 6.32 -2.99 -3.41
C SER A 58 7.83 -3.23 -3.32
N GLY A 59 8.30 -4.10 -2.43
CA GLY A 59 9.72 -4.44 -2.31
C GLY A 59 10.33 -4.92 -3.63
N PHE A 60 9.64 -5.78 -4.34
CA PHE A 60 10.06 -6.27 -5.66
C PHE A 60 10.11 -5.15 -6.71
N LEU A 61 9.04 -4.38 -6.87
CA LEU A 61 8.91 -3.37 -7.92
C LEU A 61 9.75 -2.10 -7.64
N ILE A 62 9.91 -1.72 -6.38
CA ILE A 62 10.65 -0.53 -5.98
C ILE A 62 12.15 -0.76 -6.09
N THR A 63 12.65 -1.93 -5.64
CA THR A 63 14.04 -2.34 -5.85
C THR A 63 14.38 -2.36 -7.34
N ARG A 64 13.51 -2.97 -8.15
CA ARG A 64 13.64 -2.93 -9.61
C ARG A 64 13.70 -1.49 -10.13
N SER A 65 12.77 -0.64 -9.70
CA SER A 65 12.69 0.74 -10.21
C SER A 65 13.94 1.57 -9.92
N TRP A 66 14.61 1.31 -8.80
CA TRP A 66 15.90 1.94 -8.50
C TRP A 66 17.01 1.39 -9.39
N LEU A 67 17.13 0.07 -9.49
CA LEU A 67 18.18 -0.58 -10.26
C LEU A 67 18.07 -0.34 -11.78
N ASP A 68 16.85 -0.19 -12.30
CA ASP A 68 16.63 0.17 -13.71
C ASP A 68 17.01 1.63 -14.03
N ASP A 69 16.89 2.56 -13.05
CA ASP A 69 17.18 4.00 -13.23
C ASP A 69 17.54 4.66 -11.88
N PRO A 70 18.84 4.62 -11.47
CA PRO A 70 19.31 5.03 -10.14
C PRO A 70 19.42 6.55 -9.97
N ARG A 71 18.42 7.31 -10.40
CA ARG A 71 18.38 8.76 -10.24
C ARG A 71 17.42 9.15 -9.12
N LEU A 72 17.96 9.59 -7.99
CA LEU A 72 17.23 9.92 -6.76
C LEU A 72 16.00 10.80 -7.04
N ARG A 73 16.18 11.88 -7.79
CA ARG A 73 15.12 12.85 -8.11
C ARG A 73 13.97 12.20 -8.88
N ASP A 74 14.27 11.42 -9.92
CA ASP A 74 13.28 10.74 -10.76
C ASP A 74 12.57 9.64 -9.98
N PHE A 75 13.31 8.94 -9.11
CA PHE A 75 12.77 7.90 -8.25
C PHE A 75 11.79 8.47 -7.24
N LEU A 76 12.17 9.50 -6.46
CA LEU A 76 11.32 10.11 -5.45
C LEU A 76 10.10 10.79 -6.08
N ALA A 77 10.27 11.52 -7.18
CA ALA A 77 9.15 12.14 -7.90
C ALA A 77 8.13 11.10 -8.39
N ALA A 78 8.61 9.94 -8.88
CA ALA A 78 7.71 8.88 -9.31
C ALA A 78 6.87 8.29 -8.16
N ARG A 79 7.45 8.19 -6.96
CA ARG A 79 6.75 7.68 -5.76
C ARG A 79 5.80 8.72 -5.20
N ALA A 80 6.23 9.99 -5.10
CA ALA A 80 5.38 11.10 -4.67
C ALA A 80 4.14 11.23 -5.57
N LEU A 81 4.32 11.24 -6.90
CA LEU A 81 3.21 11.32 -7.87
C LEU A 81 2.30 10.07 -7.86
N ARG A 82 2.77 8.95 -7.34
CA ARG A 82 1.96 7.73 -7.20
C ARG A 82 1.06 7.77 -5.96
N ILE A 83 1.55 8.31 -4.84
CA ILE A 83 0.87 8.25 -3.54
C ILE A 83 0.14 9.57 -3.23
N LEU A 84 0.86 10.69 -3.26
CA LEU A 84 0.39 11.93 -2.65
C LEU A 84 -0.90 12.50 -3.28
N PRO A 85 -1.09 12.53 -4.62
CA PRO A 85 -2.29 13.13 -5.19
C PRO A 85 -3.56 12.38 -4.77
N GLY A 86 -3.58 11.05 -4.85
CA GLY A 86 -4.71 10.24 -4.42
C GLY A 86 -4.95 10.33 -2.91
N TYR A 87 -3.86 10.34 -2.12
CA TYR A 87 -3.92 10.50 -0.67
C TYR A 87 -4.61 11.80 -0.25
N TYR A 88 -4.15 12.94 -0.77
CA TYR A 88 -4.73 14.24 -0.41
C TYR A 88 -6.17 14.39 -0.88
N VAL A 89 -6.49 13.91 -2.07
CA VAL A 89 -7.88 13.93 -2.56
C VAL A 89 -8.77 13.03 -1.68
N CYS A 90 -8.28 11.86 -1.24
CA CYS A 90 -9.02 11.01 -0.30
C CYS A 90 -9.28 11.73 1.03
N LEU A 91 -8.28 12.42 1.60
CA LEU A 91 -8.48 13.21 2.82
C LEU A 91 -9.53 14.31 2.62
N ILE A 92 -9.46 15.06 1.51
CA ILE A 92 -10.41 16.14 1.17
C ILE A 92 -11.82 15.56 1.01
N VAL A 93 -11.97 14.48 0.25
CA VAL A 93 -13.28 13.83 0.04
C VAL A 93 -13.85 13.31 1.36
N THR A 94 -13.01 12.72 2.21
CA THR A 94 -13.43 12.25 3.53
C THR A 94 -13.89 13.41 4.41
N ALA A 95 -13.12 14.52 4.44
CA ALA A 95 -13.39 15.66 5.30
C ALA A 95 -14.59 16.50 4.86
N PHE A 96 -14.76 16.72 3.55
CA PHE A 96 -15.74 17.68 3.02
C PHE A 96 -16.92 17.04 2.27
N ALA A 97 -16.91 15.72 2.06
CA ALA A 97 -18.05 15.03 1.47
C ALA A 97 -18.55 13.90 2.38
N VAL A 98 -17.69 12.94 2.77
CA VAL A 98 -18.12 11.74 3.49
C VAL A 98 -18.57 12.07 4.92
N ALA A 99 -17.78 12.83 5.69
CA ALA A 99 -18.13 13.21 7.05
C ALA A 99 -19.37 14.14 7.11
N PRO A 100 -19.52 15.19 6.29
CA PRO A 100 -20.73 15.98 6.21
C PRO A 100 -21.97 15.15 5.81
N LEU A 101 -21.83 14.24 4.84
CA LEU A 101 -22.91 13.34 4.44
C LEU A 101 -23.35 12.45 5.60
N SER A 102 -22.41 11.94 6.42
CA SER A 102 -22.75 11.13 7.60
C SER A 102 -23.55 11.92 8.63
N VAL A 103 -23.21 13.21 8.84
CA VAL A 103 -23.94 14.11 9.73
C VAL A 103 -25.36 14.36 9.20
N ALA A 104 -25.49 14.62 7.88
CA ALA A 104 -26.81 14.83 7.25
C ALA A 104 -27.72 13.59 7.39
N ILE A 105 -27.19 12.38 7.15
CA ILE A 105 -27.92 11.11 7.28
C ILE A 105 -28.42 10.91 8.73
N GLN A 106 -27.63 11.34 9.71
CA GLN A 106 -27.99 11.25 11.13
C GLN A 106 -28.86 12.41 11.64
N GLY A 107 -29.29 13.33 10.78
CA GLY A 107 -30.13 14.47 11.13
C GLY A 107 -29.39 15.59 11.87
N GLY A 108 -28.05 15.59 11.84
CA GLY A 108 -27.23 16.63 12.45
C GLY A 108 -27.01 17.86 11.57
N SER A 109 -26.34 18.89 12.11
CA SER A 109 -26.03 20.12 11.38
C SER A 109 -24.72 20.04 10.60
N VAL A 110 -24.81 19.91 9.30
CA VAL A 110 -23.65 19.95 8.38
C VAL A 110 -22.91 21.28 8.49
N GLY A 111 -23.64 22.39 8.60
CA GLY A 111 -23.05 23.72 8.77
C GLY A 111 -22.19 23.82 10.03
N ALA A 112 -22.67 23.27 11.15
CA ALA A 112 -21.90 23.23 12.39
C ALA A 112 -20.60 22.42 12.25
N LEU A 113 -20.63 21.26 11.57
CA LEU A 113 -19.42 20.50 11.30
C LEU A 113 -18.43 21.30 10.43
N LEU A 114 -18.88 21.88 9.34
CA LEU A 114 -18.01 22.60 8.40
C LEU A 114 -17.41 23.88 9.01
N SER A 115 -18.15 24.56 9.88
CA SER A 115 -17.67 25.77 10.59
C SER A 115 -16.82 25.47 11.83
N SER A 116 -16.78 24.24 12.32
CA SER A 116 -16.04 23.85 13.54
C SER A 116 -14.53 23.88 13.39
N GLY A 117 -13.99 23.97 12.16
CA GLY A 117 -12.55 23.80 11.89
C GLY A 117 -12.07 22.34 11.88
N ALA A 118 -12.85 21.37 12.36
CA ALA A 118 -12.45 19.96 12.43
C ALA A 118 -12.08 19.35 11.06
N PRO A 119 -12.75 19.66 9.93
CA PRO A 119 -12.32 19.19 8.62
C PRO A 119 -10.92 19.68 8.23
N LEU A 120 -10.59 20.94 8.53
CA LEU A 120 -9.26 21.51 8.26
C LEU A 120 -8.20 20.93 9.19
N GLU A 121 -8.53 20.73 10.46
CA GLU A 121 -7.65 20.06 11.43
C GLU A 121 -7.29 18.65 10.97
N TYR A 122 -8.28 17.88 10.50
CA TYR A 122 -8.06 16.54 9.95
C TYR A 122 -7.08 16.56 8.77
N LEU A 123 -7.22 17.50 7.83
CA LEU A 123 -6.29 17.66 6.72
C LEU A 123 -4.89 18.04 7.19
N ALA A 124 -4.79 19.06 8.06
CA ALA A 124 -3.50 19.58 8.52
C ALA A 124 -2.71 18.53 9.28
N LYS A 125 -3.34 17.83 10.23
CA LYS A 125 -2.68 16.79 11.04
C LYS A 125 -2.26 15.56 10.24
N ASN A 126 -2.96 15.22 9.17
CA ASN A 126 -2.64 14.08 8.31
C ASN A 126 -1.79 14.45 7.08
N SER A 127 -1.42 15.72 6.90
CA SER A 127 -0.70 16.20 5.71
C SER A 127 0.67 15.55 5.50
N ALA A 128 1.34 15.08 6.56
CA ALA A 128 2.64 14.42 6.51
C ALA A 128 2.58 12.91 6.14
N VAL A 129 1.42 12.40 5.70
CA VAL A 129 1.18 10.97 5.39
C VAL A 129 1.28 10.05 6.62
N ALA A 130 1.42 10.61 7.81
CA ALA A 130 1.57 9.83 9.05
C ALA A 130 0.23 9.28 9.58
N TYR A 131 -0.89 9.78 9.12
CA TYR A 131 -2.26 9.44 9.51
C TYR A 131 -2.44 9.27 11.04
N VAL A 132 -2.25 10.39 11.74
CA VAL A 132 -2.27 10.43 13.22
C VAL A 132 -3.61 10.91 13.79
N HIS A 133 -4.47 11.52 12.96
CA HIS A 133 -5.77 12.07 13.36
C HIS A 133 -6.89 11.31 12.65
N LEU A 134 -7.68 10.55 13.39
CA LEU A 134 -8.56 9.51 12.84
C LEU A 134 -9.99 9.97 12.62
N ASN A 135 -10.45 10.95 13.39
CA ASN A 135 -11.83 11.47 13.40
C ASN A 135 -11.93 12.89 12.83
N ILE A 136 -13.14 13.32 12.51
CA ILE A 136 -13.45 14.69 12.08
C ILE A 136 -14.53 15.21 13.02
N GLY A 137 -14.15 16.01 14.01
CA GLY A 137 -15.02 16.37 15.11
C GLY A 137 -15.54 15.14 15.85
N ALA A 138 -16.85 15.03 16.04
CA ALA A 138 -17.47 13.88 16.67
C ALA A 138 -17.78 12.73 15.70
N THR A 139 -17.32 12.80 14.44
CA THR A 139 -17.63 11.82 13.40
C THR A 139 -16.48 10.85 13.11
N PRO A 140 -16.75 9.59 12.70
CA PRO A 140 -18.06 8.93 12.66
C PRO A 140 -18.55 8.59 14.07
N GLY A 141 -19.76 9.03 14.39
CA GLY A 141 -20.43 8.70 15.65
C GLY A 141 -21.65 7.82 15.42
N GLY A 142 -22.16 7.15 16.49
CA GLY A 142 -23.36 6.33 16.38
C GLY A 142 -23.24 5.08 15.51
N VAL A 143 -22.01 4.63 15.23
CA VAL A 143 -21.67 3.43 14.43
C VAL A 143 -20.97 2.40 15.30
N PRO A 144 -20.93 1.11 14.91
CA PRO A 144 -20.25 0.08 15.71
C PRO A 144 -18.75 0.29 15.90
N HIS A 145 -18.08 1.01 14.96
CA HIS A 145 -16.67 1.37 15.05
C HIS A 145 -16.49 2.90 14.96
N PRO A 146 -16.73 3.64 16.06
CA PRO A 146 -16.72 5.11 16.04
C PRO A 146 -15.29 5.69 16.04
N GLY A 147 -15.19 6.98 15.69
CA GLY A 147 -13.96 7.76 15.84
C GLY A 147 -12.87 7.50 14.81
N VAL A 148 -13.09 6.66 13.81
CA VAL A 148 -12.09 6.33 12.77
C VAL A 148 -12.71 6.44 11.39
N TRP A 149 -12.29 7.43 10.59
CA TRP A 149 -12.76 7.57 9.22
C TRP A 149 -12.01 6.69 8.23
N ASN A 150 -10.71 6.46 8.45
CA ASN A 150 -9.94 5.64 7.51
C ASN A 150 -8.82 4.88 8.20
N GLY A 151 -9.13 3.67 8.66
CA GLY A 151 -8.16 2.79 9.31
C GLY A 151 -7.12 2.16 8.37
N SER A 152 -7.22 2.36 7.04
CA SER A 152 -6.26 1.78 6.09
C SER A 152 -5.00 2.62 5.91
N LEU A 153 -5.06 3.94 6.13
CA LEU A 153 -3.99 4.87 5.76
C LEU A 153 -2.71 4.76 6.61
N TRP A 154 -2.76 4.06 7.74
CA TRP A 154 -1.61 3.88 8.63
C TRP A 154 -0.38 3.27 7.92
N SER A 155 -0.59 2.45 6.90
CA SER A 155 0.49 1.74 6.22
C SER A 155 1.28 2.61 5.24
N LEU A 156 0.72 3.73 4.78
CA LEU A 156 1.35 4.58 3.75
C LEU A 156 2.64 5.25 4.26
N VAL A 157 2.71 5.62 5.54
CA VAL A 157 3.95 6.16 6.12
C VAL A 157 5.09 5.13 6.05
N TRP A 158 4.78 3.87 6.28
CA TRP A 158 5.77 2.78 6.21
C TRP A 158 6.16 2.47 4.78
N GLU A 159 5.24 2.59 3.83
CA GLU A 159 5.54 2.47 2.41
C GLU A 159 6.50 3.57 1.97
N VAL A 160 6.26 4.83 2.37
CA VAL A 160 7.17 5.95 2.13
C VAL A 160 8.52 5.72 2.80
N ALA A 161 8.56 5.24 4.04
CA ALA A 161 9.80 4.92 4.75
C ALA A 161 10.62 3.85 4.00
N CYS A 162 9.97 2.80 3.49
CA CYS A 162 10.63 1.79 2.66
C CYS A 162 11.19 2.39 1.35
N TYR A 163 10.50 3.33 0.72
CA TYR A 163 11.01 4.02 -0.47
C TYR A 163 12.24 4.86 -0.16
N LEU A 164 12.24 5.58 0.95
CA LEU A 164 13.38 6.35 1.41
C LEU A 164 14.57 5.46 1.78
N ALA A 165 14.32 4.29 2.39
CA ALA A 165 15.35 3.30 2.68
C ALA A 165 16.01 2.77 1.40
N VAL A 166 15.24 2.42 0.35
CA VAL A 166 15.80 2.02 -0.95
C VAL A 166 16.60 3.14 -1.58
N ALA A 167 16.10 4.39 -1.51
CA ALA A 167 16.83 5.54 -2.03
C ALA A 167 18.15 5.76 -1.28
N ALA A 168 18.16 5.66 0.05
CA ALA A 168 19.36 5.82 0.88
C ALA A 168 20.41 4.72 0.57
N ILE A 169 19.98 3.45 0.54
CA ILE A 169 20.84 2.32 0.16
C ILE A 169 21.39 2.51 -1.26
N GLY A 170 20.54 3.02 -2.16
CA GLY A 170 20.93 3.28 -3.55
C GLY A 170 21.93 4.41 -3.71
N VAL A 171 21.74 5.53 -3.02
CA VAL A 171 22.69 6.66 -3.02
C VAL A 171 24.04 6.26 -2.39
N ALA A 172 24.00 5.37 -1.38
CA ALA A 172 25.21 4.80 -0.79
C ALA A 172 25.95 3.79 -1.71
N GLY A 173 25.43 3.52 -2.93
CA GLY A 173 26.05 2.58 -3.87
C GLY A 173 25.95 1.11 -3.46
N LEU A 174 25.02 0.78 -2.54
CA LEU A 174 24.86 -0.57 -2.00
C LEU A 174 23.70 -1.35 -2.63
N ALA A 175 22.85 -0.68 -3.43
CA ALA A 175 21.65 -1.31 -4.01
C ALA A 175 21.97 -2.44 -4.99
N ASP A 176 23.12 -2.40 -5.69
CA ASP A 176 23.54 -3.45 -6.62
C ASP A 176 24.06 -4.71 -5.91
N ARG A 177 24.32 -4.62 -4.60
CA ARG A 177 24.84 -5.73 -3.81
C ARG A 177 23.70 -6.66 -3.41
N ARG A 178 23.65 -7.86 -4.00
CA ARG A 178 22.58 -8.85 -3.72
C ARG A 178 22.45 -9.22 -2.25
N TRP A 179 23.55 -9.20 -1.50
CA TRP A 179 23.53 -9.49 -0.06
C TRP A 179 22.81 -8.41 0.76
N MET A 180 22.68 -7.17 0.24
CA MET A 180 22.07 -6.06 0.98
C MET A 180 20.59 -6.35 1.31
N SER A 181 19.80 -6.84 0.36
CA SER A 181 18.40 -7.20 0.65
C SER A 181 18.28 -8.33 1.66
N VAL A 182 19.21 -9.30 1.61
CA VAL A 182 19.28 -10.41 2.59
C VAL A 182 19.65 -9.86 3.97
N ALA A 183 20.63 -8.95 4.05
CA ALA A 183 21.03 -8.33 5.31
C ALA A 183 19.88 -7.49 5.93
N VAL A 184 19.15 -6.72 5.12
CA VAL A 184 17.98 -5.95 5.58
C VAL A 184 16.87 -6.90 6.06
N LEU A 185 16.61 -7.99 5.35
CA LEU A 185 15.65 -9.00 5.78
C LEU A 185 16.08 -9.65 7.10
N ALA A 186 17.34 -10.06 7.22
CA ALA A 186 17.87 -10.66 8.44
C ALA A 186 17.77 -9.69 9.64
N LEU A 187 18.14 -8.42 9.44
CA LEU A 187 18.01 -7.39 10.47
C LEU A 187 16.54 -7.18 10.89
N ALA A 188 15.63 -7.17 9.94
CA ALA A 188 14.21 -7.04 10.23
C ALA A 188 13.65 -8.27 10.98
N VAL A 189 14.12 -9.49 10.66
CA VAL A 189 13.77 -10.71 11.40
C VAL A 189 14.33 -10.68 12.83
N VAL A 190 15.57 -10.22 13.01
CA VAL A 190 16.12 -10.01 14.35
C VAL A 190 15.31 -8.97 15.11
N GLY A 191 14.92 -7.85 14.46
CA GLY A 191 14.03 -6.86 15.03
C GLY A 191 12.69 -7.46 15.48
N ALA A 192 12.11 -8.39 14.73
CA ALA A 192 10.89 -9.10 15.11
C ALA A 192 11.05 -9.95 16.38
N ALA A 193 12.25 -10.50 16.60
CA ALA A 193 12.52 -11.26 17.83
C ALA A 193 12.66 -10.36 19.08
N LEU A 194 12.90 -9.06 18.88
CA LEU A 194 13.08 -8.09 19.97
C LEU A 194 11.79 -7.34 20.35
N VAL A 195 10.74 -7.46 19.55
CA VAL A 195 9.45 -6.82 19.82
C VAL A 195 8.34 -7.87 19.94
N PRO A 196 7.28 -7.61 20.72
CA PRO A 196 6.15 -8.54 20.81
C PRO A 196 5.51 -8.77 19.45
N PRO A 197 4.94 -9.97 19.19
CA PRO A 197 4.20 -10.24 17.97
C PRO A 197 3.04 -9.26 17.78
N LEU A 198 2.77 -8.89 16.52
CA LEU A 198 1.65 -8.03 16.18
C LEU A 198 0.39 -8.89 16.06
N THR A 199 -0.51 -8.76 17.03
CA THR A 199 -1.73 -9.54 17.14
C THR A 199 -2.98 -8.65 17.04
N TYR A 200 -4.12 -9.26 16.75
CA TYR A 200 -5.43 -8.61 16.78
C TYR A 200 -6.40 -9.46 17.64
N PRO A 201 -7.22 -8.85 18.47
CA PRO A 201 -7.25 -7.42 18.83
C PRO A 201 -6.02 -7.02 19.66
N GLY A 202 -5.60 -5.76 19.55
CA GLY A 202 -4.46 -5.23 20.31
C GLY A 202 -4.09 -3.80 19.89
N GLN A 203 -3.25 -3.19 20.69
CA GLN A 203 -2.59 -1.93 20.35
C GLN A 203 -1.21 -2.23 19.80
N TRP A 204 -0.82 -1.51 18.77
CA TRP A 204 0.43 -1.73 18.06
C TRP A 204 1.39 -0.58 18.27
N THR A 205 2.62 -0.92 18.51
CA THR A 205 3.71 0.05 18.65
C THR A 205 4.28 0.41 17.28
N VAL A 206 4.90 1.58 17.21
CA VAL A 206 5.65 2.04 16.03
C VAL A 206 6.71 1.01 15.62
N ALA A 207 7.42 0.40 16.60
CA ALA A 207 8.43 -0.63 16.34
C ALA A 207 7.85 -1.89 15.68
N GLN A 208 6.70 -2.38 16.18
CA GLN A 208 6.01 -3.53 15.57
C GLN A 208 5.60 -3.27 14.12
N LEU A 209 5.06 -2.06 13.83
CA LEU A 209 4.64 -1.69 12.48
C LEU A 209 5.83 -1.51 11.55
N ALA A 210 6.94 -0.92 12.02
CA ALA A 210 8.18 -0.77 11.27
C ALA A 210 8.77 -2.13 10.87
N VAL A 211 8.93 -3.02 11.85
CA VAL A 211 9.48 -4.36 11.63
C VAL A 211 8.59 -5.17 10.68
N ARG A 212 7.27 -5.16 10.87
CA ARG A 212 6.31 -5.80 9.99
C ARG A 212 6.50 -5.38 8.53
N SER A 213 6.53 -4.07 8.30
CA SER A 213 6.65 -3.50 6.97
C SER A 213 8.02 -3.82 6.35
N ALA A 214 9.10 -3.73 7.14
CA ALA A 214 10.45 -4.00 6.71
C ALA A 214 10.65 -5.46 6.30
N ILE A 215 10.15 -6.44 7.06
CA ILE A 215 10.27 -7.87 6.74
C ILE A 215 9.64 -8.17 5.37
N MET A 216 8.41 -7.71 5.17
CA MET A 216 7.67 -8.04 3.96
C MET A 216 8.24 -7.32 2.74
N PHE A 217 8.63 -6.05 2.89
CA PHE A 217 9.27 -5.30 1.81
C PHE A 217 10.64 -5.89 1.44
N ALA A 218 11.47 -6.23 2.43
CA ALA A 218 12.78 -6.84 2.21
C ALA A 218 12.65 -8.22 1.53
N ALA A 219 11.65 -9.02 1.90
CA ALA A 219 11.37 -10.29 1.22
C ALA A 219 11.10 -10.10 -0.28
N GLY A 220 10.30 -9.10 -0.65
CA GLY A 220 10.07 -8.72 -2.05
C GLY A 220 11.36 -8.27 -2.75
N ALA A 221 12.20 -7.47 -2.09
CA ALA A 221 13.49 -7.02 -2.61
C ALA A 221 14.45 -8.20 -2.84
N VAL A 222 14.50 -9.17 -1.91
CA VAL A 222 15.27 -10.42 -2.08
C VAL A 222 14.80 -11.17 -3.32
N VAL A 223 13.49 -11.37 -3.49
CA VAL A 223 12.95 -12.07 -4.67
C VAL A 223 13.36 -11.35 -5.97
N TYR A 224 13.42 -10.02 -5.99
CA TYR A 224 13.89 -9.27 -7.16
C TYR A 224 15.39 -9.47 -7.41
N GLN A 225 16.23 -9.28 -6.39
CA GLN A 225 17.70 -9.34 -6.56
C GLN A 225 18.20 -10.76 -6.90
N TRP A 226 17.46 -11.78 -6.50
CA TRP A 226 17.78 -13.19 -6.78
C TRP A 226 16.92 -13.81 -7.89
N LYS A 227 16.18 -13.00 -8.67
CA LYS A 227 15.25 -13.46 -9.71
C LYS A 227 15.89 -14.38 -10.76
N ASP A 228 17.18 -14.22 -11.03
CA ASP A 228 17.90 -14.98 -12.05
C ASP A 228 18.31 -16.40 -11.56
N VAL A 229 18.19 -16.66 -10.25
CA VAL A 229 18.46 -17.95 -9.60
C VAL A 229 17.19 -18.62 -9.13
N ILE A 230 16.20 -17.84 -8.68
CA ILE A 230 14.94 -18.33 -8.15
C ILE A 230 14.13 -19.04 -9.26
N PRO A 231 13.78 -20.34 -9.10
CA PRO A 231 12.97 -21.04 -10.08
C PRO A 231 11.52 -20.54 -10.07
N ALA A 232 10.93 -20.34 -11.24
CA ALA A 232 9.52 -19.99 -11.41
C ALA A 232 8.71 -21.25 -11.72
N ARG A 233 8.05 -21.84 -10.70
CA ARG A 233 7.28 -23.08 -10.79
C ARG A 233 6.01 -23.05 -9.96
N TRP A 234 4.90 -23.54 -10.50
CA TRP A 234 3.63 -23.64 -9.78
C TRP A 234 3.68 -24.57 -8.56
N SER A 235 4.48 -25.63 -8.63
CA SER A 235 4.67 -26.52 -7.47
C SER A 235 5.26 -25.80 -6.27
N LEU A 236 6.25 -24.92 -6.49
CA LEU A 236 6.82 -24.12 -5.42
C LEU A 236 5.84 -23.02 -4.94
N VAL A 237 5.02 -22.46 -5.83
CA VAL A 237 3.93 -21.56 -5.42
C VAL A 237 2.97 -22.29 -4.47
N ALA A 238 2.56 -23.52 -4.81
CA ALA A 238 1.69 -24.33 -3.95
C ALA A 238 2.34 -24.63 -2.59
N VAL A 239 3.61 -25.03 -2.58
CA VAL A 239 4.36 -25.25 -1.32
C VAL A 239 4.41 -23.97 -0.48
N CYS A 240 4.71 -22.83 -1.11
CA CYS A 240 4.74 -21.53 -0.40
C CYS A 240 3.37 -21.17 0.19
N VAL A 241 2.26 -21.40 -0.52
CA VAL A 241 0.91 -21.19 0.00
C VAL A 241 0.64 -22.07 1.22
N VAL A 242 1.03 -23.34 1.18
CA VAL A 242 0.91 -24.26 2.33
C VAL A 242 1.75 -23.77 3.51
N VAL A 243 3.00 -23.33 3.26
CA VAL A 243 3.87 -22.77 4.31
C VAL A 243 3.26 -21.53 4.95
N VAL A 244 2.70 -20.60 4.15
CA VAL A 244 2.02 -19.41 4.66
C VAL A 244 0.81 -19.80 5.51
N ALA A 245 0.00 -20.74 5.05
CA ALA A 245 -1.15 -21.24 5.79
C ALA A 245 -0.75 -21.91 7.11
N ALA A 246 0.30 -22.74 7.11
CA ALA A 246 0.83 -23.35 8.33
C ALA A 246 1.43 -22.31 9.29
N ALA A 247 2.22 -21.37 8.77
CA ALA A 247 2.84 -20.29 9.55
C ALA A 247 1.81 -19.36 10.21
N SER A 248 0.59 -19.25 9.67
CA SER A 248 -0.48 -18.44 10.27
C SER A 248 -0.89 -18.89 11.68
N ARG A 249 -0.43 -20.07 12.11
CA ARG A 249 -0.62 -20.56 13.48
C ARG A 249 0.47 -20.08 14.46
N LEU A 250 1.54 -19.49 13.94
CA LEU A 250 2.63 -18.95 14.74
C LEU A 250 2.27 -17.55 15.28
N PRO A 251 2.76 -17.15 16.45
CA PRO A 251 2.53 -15.81 17.00
C PRO A 251 3.01 -14.70 16.05
N ASP A 252 4.19 -14.83 15.46
CA ASP A 252 4.68 -13.97 14.38
C ASP A 252 4.93 -14.79 13.10
N TYR A 253 3.86 -14.93 12.32
CA TYR A 253 3.90 -15.73 11.10
C TYR A 253 4.88 -15.16 10.05
N ARG A 254 5.18 -13.85 10.08
CA ARG A 254 5.99 -13.15 9.07
C ARG A 254 7.42 -13.62 9.05
N VAL A 255 7.95 -14.01 10.21
CA VAL A 255 9.31 -14.55 10.31
C VAL A 255 9.49 -15.76 9.37
N VAL A 256 8.47 -16.60 9.26
CA VAL A 256 8.49 -17.80 8.39
C VAL A 256 7.87 -17.52 7.03
N ALA A 257 6.76 -16.77 7.00
CA ALA A 257 5.93 -16.61 5.80
C ALA A 257 6.41 -15.51 4.84
N ALA A 258 7.31 -14.62 5.22
CA ALA A 258 7.66 -13.46 4.40
C ALA A 258 8.18 -13.83 3.00
N LEU A 259 9.20 -14.68 2.92
CA LEU A 259 9.74 -15.15 1.64
C LEU A 259 8.73 -16.03 0.87
N PRO A 260 8.06 -17.03 1.51
CA PRO A 260 7.02 -17.81 0.86
C PRO A 260 5.87 -16.95 0.30
N LEU A 261 5.37 -15.96 1.05
CA LEU A 261 4.30 -15.08 0.59
C LEU A 261 4.75 -14.21 -0.59
N ALA A 262 5.93 -13.57 -0.48
CA ALA A 262 6.52 -12.80 -1.55
C ALA A 262 6.72 -13.65 -2.81
N TYR A 263 7.27 -14.87 -2.67
CA TYR A 263 7.43 -15.80 -3.77
C TYR A 263 6.08 -16.18 -4.39
N ALA A 264 5.10 -16.59 -3.59
CA ALA A 264 3.81 -17.03 -4.09
C ALA A 264 3.10 -15.96 -4.92
N ILE A 265 3.08 -14.72 -4.44
CA ILE A 265 2.43 -13.59 -5.13
C ILE A 265 3.21 -13.21 -6.39
N ILE A 266 4.53 -13.00 -6.29
CA ILE A 266 5.33 -12.47 -7.40
C ILE A 266 5.47 -13.50 -8.50
N VAL A 267 5.77 -14.76 -8.16
CA VAL A 267 5.96 -15.82 -9.15
C VAL A 267 4.66 -16.23 -9.81
N SER A 268 3.56 -16.35 -9.06
CA SER A 268 2.25 -16.61 -9.68
C SER A 268 1.83 -15.43 -10.58
N GLY A 269 2.08 -14.19 -10.16
CA GLY A 269 1.84 -13.00 -10.98
C GLY A 269 2.65 -12.98 -12.29
N ALA A 270 3.88 -13.53 -12.28
CA ALA A 270 4.70 -13.68 -13.47
C ALA A 270 4.26 -14.85 -14.38
N LEU A 271 3.83 -15.97 -13.76
CA LEU A 271 3.40 -17.19 -14.49
C LEU A 271 2.00 -17.10 -15.07
N LEU A 272 1.12 -16.26 -14.52
CA LEU A 272 -0.26 -16.07 -15.01
C LEU A 272 -0.26 -15.39 -16.37
N ARG A 273 -0.48 -16.18 -17.44
CA ARG A 273 -0.49 -15.73 -18.82
C ARG A 273 -1.86 -15.29 -19.33
N ASN A 274 -2.92 -15.43 -18.51
CA ASN A 274 -4.28 -15.06 -18.92
C ASN A 274 -4.41 -13.55 -19.17
N ARG A 275 -4.83 -13.18 -20.37
CA ARG A 275 -4.99 -11.76 -20.78
C ARG A 275 -5.99 -11.00 -19.91
N ARG A 276 -7.02 -11.66 -19.37
CA ARG A 276 -8.03 -11.04 -18.50
C ARG A 276 -7.48 -10.60 -17.14
N LEU A 277 -6.40 -11.24 -16.67
CA LEU A 277 -5.73 -10.90 -15.40
C LEU A 277 -4.59 -9.86 -15.57
N ARG A 278 -4.27 -9.50 -16.81
CA ARG A 278 -3.28 -8.45 -17.12
C ARG A 278 -3.95 -7.10 -17.15
N LEU A 279 -4.36 -6.62 -15.99
CA LEU A 279 -5.07 -5.35 -15.85
C LEU A 279 -4.16 -4.19 -16.26
N ALA A 280 -4.60 -3.42 -17.27
CA ALA A 280 -3.92 -2.20 -17.71
C ALA A 280 -4.17 -1.02 -16.75
N THR A 281 -5.26 -1.09 -15.98
CA THR A 281 -5.63 -0.13 -14.93
C THR A 281 -5.24 -0.68 -13.58
N ASP A 282 -4.74 0.18 -12.69
CA ASP A 282 -4.41 -0.16 -11.32
C ASP A 282 -5.39 0.53 -10.36
N LEU A 283 -6.56 -0.06 -10.18
CA LEU A 283 -7.59 0.45 -9.27
C LEU A 283 -7.29 0.14 -7.81
N SER A 284 -6.26 -0.66 -7.53
CA SER A 284 -5.98 -1.16 -6.18
C SER A 284 -5.74 -0.05 -5.17
N TYR A 285 -5.06 1.02 -5.57
CA TYR A 285 -4.79 2.15 -4.68
C TYR A 285 -6.08 2.91 -4.33
N GLY A 286 -6.92 3.22 -5.31
CA GLY A 286 -8.23 3.82 -5.07
C GLY A 286 -9.12 2.95 -4.18
N VAL A 287 -9.19 1.63 -4.43
CA VAL A 287 -9.92 0.70 -3.55
C VAL A 287 -9.36 0.77 -2.14
N TYR A 288 -8.04 0.72 -1.98
CA TYR A 288 -7.38 0.72 -0.67
C TYR A 288 -7.70 1.98 0.16
N ILE A 289 -7.64 3.16 -0.44
CA ILE A 289 -7.82 4.42 0.29
C ILE A 289 -9.28 4.82 0.51
N TYR A 290 -10.22 4.40 -0.36
CA TYR A 290 -11.64 4.75 -0.24
C TYR A 290 -12.50 3.68 0.44
N ALA A 291 -12.04 2.43 0.53
CA ALA A 291 -12.82 1.33 1.10
C ALA A 291 -13.31 1.62 2.52
N PHE A 292 -12.43 2.03 3.41
CA PHE A 292 -12.77 2.26 4.81
C PHE A 292 -13.78 3.41 5.00
N PRO A 293 -13.60 4.62 4.42
CA PRO A 293 -14.61 5.67 4.48
C PRO A 293 -15.97 5.27 3.94
N VAL A 294 -16.01 4.50 2.85
CA VAL A 294 -17.26 3.96 2.28
C VAL A 294 -17.90 2.97 3.23
N GLN A 295 -17.13 2.05 3.81
CA GLN A 295 -17.66 1.10 4.80
C GLN A 295 -18.24 1.80 6.04
N GLN A 296 -17.57 2.84 6.53
CA GLN A 296 -18.06 3.65 7.63
C GLN A 296 -19.36 4.38 7.26
N LEU A 297 -19.46 4.94 6.06
CA LEU A 297 -20.68 5.59 5.59
C LEU A 297 -21.85 4.59 5.47
N LEU A 298 -21.59 3.38 4.97
CA LEU A 298 -22.58 2.31 4.94
C LEU A 298 -23.01 1.87 6.34
N ALA A 299 -22.08 1.88 7.32
CA ALA A 299 -22.42 1.63 8.71
C ALA A 299 -23.33 2.72 9.29
N VAL A 300 -23.08 4.00 8.96
CA VAL A 300 -23.98 5.13 9.29
C VAL A 300 -25.37 4.92 8.70
N CYS A 301 -25.49 4.38 7.48
CA CYS A 301 -26.76 4.00 6.86
C CYS A 301 -27.42 2.76 7.51
N GLY A 302 -26.87 2.20 8.59
CA GLY A 302 -27.42 1.03 9.27
C GLY A 302 -27.09 -0.32 8.64
N LEU A 303 -26.30 -0.36 7.56
CA LEU A 303 -25.96 -1.57 6.81
C LEU A 303 -24.95 -2.48 7.54
N ALA A 304 -24.34 -2.02 8.65
CA ALA A 304 -23.50 -2.84 9.53
C ALA A 304 -24.20 -4.07 10.11
N ARG A 305 -25.54 -4.10 10.08
CA ARG A 305 -26.36 -5.24 10.53
C ARG A 305 -26.36 -6.41 9.55
N LEU A 306 -26.03 -6.17 8.29
CA LEU A 306 -25.98 -7.20 7.25
C LEU A 306 -24.93 -8.29 7.57
N PRO A 307 -25.10 -9.51 7.05
CA PRO A 307 -24.02 -10.51 7.06
C PRO A 307 -22.75 -9.93 6.45
N VAL A 308 -21.57 -10.29 7.01
CA VAL A 308 -20.28 -9.72 6.60
C VAL A 308 -20.04 -9.83 5.10
N ALA A 309 -20.39 -10.96 4.49
CA ALA A 309 -20.25 -11.16 3.04
C ALA A 309 -21.10 -10.19 2.23
N VAL A 310 -22.35 -9.94 2.64
CA VAL A 310 -23.25 -8.99 1.97
C VAL A 310 -22.75 -7.55 2.16
N PHE A 311 -22.34 -7.20 3.39
CA PHE A 311 -21.73 -5.90 3.69
C PHE A 311 -20.48 -5.66 2.84
N PHE A 312 -19.59 -6.66 2.72
CA PHE A 312 -18.42 -6.58 1.87
C PHE A 312 -18.77 -6.35 0.40
N LEU A 313 -19.70 -7.13 -0.17
CA LEU A 313 -20.09 -6.97 -1.58
C LEU A 313 -20.73 -5.61 -1.85
N THR A 314 -21.56 -5.12 -0.93
CA THR A 314 -22.16 -3.77 -1.03
C THR A 314 -21.09 -2.69 -0.96
N ALA A 315 -20.16 -2.83 -0.02
CA ALA A 315 -19.06 -1.89 0.13
C ALA A 315 -18.11 -1.91 -1.08
N LEU A 316 -17.81 -3.09 -1.64
CA LEU A 316 -17.02 -3.23 -2.84
C LEU A 316 -17.70 -2.55 -4.04
N ALA A 317 -19.00 -2.81 -4.24
CA ALA A 317 -19.78 -2.20 -5.31
C ALA A 317 -19.82 -0.66 -5.20
N ALA A 318 -19.92 -0.11 -3.98
CA ALA A 318 -19.92 1.32 -3.73
C ALA A 318 -18.50 1.95 -3.86
N THR A 319 -17.44 1.20 -3.56
CA THR A 319 -16.05 1.69 -3.61
C THR A 319 -15.50 1.70 -5.03
N LEU A 320 -15.85 0.73 -5.87
CA LEU A 320 -15.30 0.60 -7.22
C LEU A 320 -15.49 1.86 -8.10
N PRO A 321 -16.67 2.53 -8.15
CA PRO A 321 -16.83 3.78 -8.89
C PRO A 321 -15.91 4.90 -8.39
N LEU A 322 -15.72 5.04 -7.08
CA LEU A 322 -14.82 6.03 -6.49
C LEU A 322 -13.36 5.73 -6.82
N ALA A 323 -12.96 4.46 -6.75
CA ALA A 323 -11.62 4.02 -7.15
C ALA A 323 -11.37 4.26 -8.64
N ALA A 324 -12.37 4.01 -9.50
CA ALA A 324 -12.29 4.31 -10.92
C ALA A 324 -12.17 5.81 -11.18
N ALA A 325 -12.99 6.64 -10.52
CA ALA A 325 -12.90 8.09 -10.60
C ALA A 325 -11.52 8.60 -10.14
N SER A 326 -11.00 8.10 -9.01
CA SER A 326 -9.66 8.42 -8.51
C SER A 326 -8.59 8.07 -9.55
N TRP A 327 -8.64 6.86 -10.12
CA TRP A 327 -7.69 6.45 -11.14
C TRP A 327 -7.68 7.36 -12.37
N TRP A 328 -8.86 7.63 -12.93
CA TRP A 328 -8.95 8.37 -14.18
C TRP A 328 -8.71 9.87 -14.03
N LEU A 329 -9.19 10.45 -12.93
CA LEU A 329 -9.15 11.91 -12.71
C LEU A 329 -7.88 12.36 -11.97
N ILE A 330 -7.28 11.51 -11.11
CA ILE A 330 -6.19 11.92 -10.22
C ILE A 330 -4.93 11.12 -10.48
N GLU A 331 -4.96 9.78 -10.31
CA GLU A 331 -3.74 8.96 -10.27
C GLU A 331 -3.06 8.89 -11.65
N LYS A 332 -3.80 8.51 -12.68
CA LYS A 332 -3.27 8.38 -14.05
C LYS A 332 -2.72 9.70 -14.61
N PRO A 333 -3.41 10.85 -14.49
CA PRO A 333 -2.86 12.15 -14.89
C PRO A 333 -1.59 12.52 -14.12
N SER A 334 -1.57 12.31 -12.79
CA SER A 334 -0.41 12.61 -11.94
C SER A 334 0.81 11.78 -12.35
N MET A 335 0.64 10.49 -12.61
CA MET A 335 1.72 9.65 -13.10
C MET A 335 2.20 10.04 -14.51
N ALA A 336 1.31 10.58 -15.37
CA ALA A 336 1.71 11.08 -16.69
C ALA A 336 2.62 12.32 -16.59
N LEU A 337 2.49 13.13 -15.53
CA LEU A 337 3.35 14.27 -15.25
C LEU A 337 4.83 13.89 -15.06
N LYS A 338 5.13 12.68 -14.55
CA LYS A 338 6.49 12.15 -14.45
C LYS A 338 7.26 12.27 -15.77
N ARG A 339 6.62 11.91 -16.90
CA ARG A 339 7.26 11.96 -18.23
C ARG A 339 7.59 13.39 -18.66
N ARG A 340 6.73 14.35 -18.31
CA ARG A 340 6.95 15.78 -18.59
C ARG A 340 8.08 16.36 -17.74
N LEU A 341 8.10 16.04 -16.46
CA LEU A 341 9.18 16.47 -15.54
C LEU A 341 10.54 15.91 -15.98
N ARG A 342 10.61 14.63 -16.32
CA ARG A 342 11.82 13.98 -16.80
C ARG A 342 12.38 14.67 -18.05
N ARG A 343 11.55 15.02 -19.04
CA ARG A 343 11.96 15.75 -20.24
C ARG A 343 12.55 17.13 -19.90
N LYS A 344 11.89 17.86 -18.99
CA LYS A 344 12.39 19.18 -18.55
C LYS A 344 13.74 19.07 -17.84
N TRP A 345 13.92 18.10 -16.97
CA TRP A 345 15.18 17.90 -16.24
C TRP A 345 16.32 17.46 -17.16
N SER A 346 16.07 16.58 -18.10
CA SER A 346 17.08 16.20 -19.10
C SER A 346 17.51 17.40 -19.97
N ALA A 347 16.57 18.24 -20.39
CA ALA A 347 16.88 19.45 -21.17
C ALA A 347 17.71 20.46 -20.37
N ALA A 348 17.40 20.68 -19.09
CA ALA A 348 18.13 21.57 -18.20
C ALA A 348 19.60 21.10 -18.01
N THR A 349 19.80 19.80 -17.77
CA THR A 349 21.15 19.22 -17.60
C THR A 349 21.97 19.31 -18.89
N THR A 350 21.36 19.24 -20.06
CA THR A 350 22.06 19.40 -21.36
C THR A 350 22.42 20.85 -21.59
N ALA A 351 21.57 21.81 -21.21
CA ALA A 351 21.84 23.23 -21.32
C ALA A 351 23.00 23.69 -20.40
N GLU A 352 23.06 23.19 -19.17
CA GLU A 352 24.14 23.46 -18.22
C GLU A 352 25.50 22.90 -18.71
N ARG A 353 25.52 21.75 -19.37
CA ARG A 353 26.77 21.15 -19.93
C ARG A 353 27.22 21.77 -21.25
N GLY A 354 26.33 22.50 -21.94
CA GLY A 354 26.57 23.15 -23.21
C GLY A 354 27.14 24.58 -23.11
N HIS A 355 27.31 25.14 -21.90
CA HIS A 355 27.96 26.45 -21.73
C HIS A 355 29.49 26.22 -21.56
N PRO A 356 30.31 26.48 -22.60
CA PRO A 356 31.78 26.47 -22.43
C PRO A 356 32.11 27.62 -21.46
N ALA A 357 32.89 27.30 -20.43
CA ALA A 357 33.52 28.29 -19.60
C ALA A 357 34.36 29.17 -20.54
N THR A 358 33.92 30.40 -20.79
CA THR A 358 34.69 31.43 -21.44
C THR A 358 35.87 31.71 -20.52
N THR A 359 37.01 31.11 -20.84
CA THR A 359 38.31 31.43 -20.27
C THR A 359 38.58 32.90 -20.54
N ALA A 360 38.43 33.75 -19.54
CA ALA A 360 38.97 35.09 -19.54
C ALA A 360 40.51 34.95 -19.40
N ALA A 361 41.18 34.96 -20.54
CA ALA A 361 42.58 35.30 -20.59
C ALA A 361 42.67 36.83 -20.59
N ARG A 362 43.22 37.41 -19.53
CA ARG A 362 44.11 38.58 -19.56
C ARG A 362 44.85 38.70 -18.24
#